data_c76912d6377fac468f370bbf647816ee
#
_entry.id   c76912d6377fac468f370bbf647816ee
#
_cell.length_a   1.000
_cell.length_b   1.000
_cell.length_c   1.000
_cell.angle_alpha   90.00
_cell.angle_beta   90.00
_cell.angle_gamma   90.00
#
_symmetry.space_group_name_H-M   'P 1'
#
loop_
_entity.id
_entity.type
_entity.pdbx_description
1 polymer ?
#
loop_
_entity_poly.entity_id
_entity_poly.type
_entity_poly.pdbx_seq_one_letter_code
_entity_poly.pdbx_strand_id
1 'polypeptide(L)'
;MNKGLKRFLLVVLVFMMALFCIYAADSAGSVGSGASNSGVADSTASGSETLVPKTLIEKFSYVVGYRTGSYYYAYKYQLYPEMLDEFAILGDEDYTAGTPRYTATQMDQIVNDYIADYTSRRAALAVTNLQAAEDFLAENAKSKDVHTTSSGLQYRIIKQGTGARPQQTDTVELDYELKLLDGTVMDSSYARGAHSSFPLSNVIAGFSEGCQLMPLGSHYIFYIHPDLGYGENGAGTIEPNSLLVFEVETYSIVE
;
A
#
# COMPACT_ATOMS: atom_id res chain seq x y z
N MET A 1 -17.40 -22.45 17.97
CA MET A 1 -17.12 -21.04 17.66
C MET A 1 -17.24 -20.85 16.17
N ASN A 2 -18.20 -20.05 15.71
CA ASN A 2 -18.65 -19.94 14.31
C ASN A 2 -17.53 -19.33 13.43
N LYS A 3 -17.35 -19.84 12.18
CA LYS A 3 -16.31 -19.38 11.25
C LYS A 3 -16.36 -17.86 10.97
N GLY A 4 -17.55 -17.25 11.05
CA GLY A 4 -17.76 -15.81 10.94
C GLY A 4 -17.16 -15.01 12.10
N LEU A 5 -17.24 -15.55 13.32
CA LEU A 5 -16.67 -14.91 14.52
C LEU A 5 -15.14 -14.94 14.52
N LYS A 6 -14.52 -15.99 13.95
CA LYS A 6 -13.06 -16.06 13.78
C LYS A 6 -12.54 -15.04 12.76
N ARG A 7 -13.28 -14.80 11.67
CA ARG A 7 -12.94 -13.77 10.67
C ARG A 7 -13.11 -12.36 11.24
N PHE A 8 -14.17 -12.15 12.00
CA PHE A 8 -14.40 -10.87 12.69
C PHE A 8 -13.31 -10.58 13.75
N LEU A 9 -12.91 -11.62 14.54
CA LEU A 9 -11.80 -11.47 15.48
C LEU A 9 -10.45 -11.22 14.80
N LEU A 10 -10.21 -11.81 13.62
CA LEU A 10 -8.97 -11.60 12.86
C LEU A 10 -8.89 -10.16 12.33
N VAL A 11 -9.98 -9.62 11.84
CA VAL A 11 -10.06 -8.20 11.40
C VAL A 11 -9.88 -7.27 12.60
N VAL A 12 -10.49 -7.57 13.75
CA VAL A 12 -10.32 -6.79 14.98
C VAL A 12 -8.90 -6.91 15.55
N LEU A 13 -8.24 -8.07 15.41
CA LEU A 13 -6.87 -8.27 15.89
C LEU A 13 -5.84 -7.53 15.02
N VAL A 14 -6.05 -7.47 13.71
CA VAL A 14 -5.25 -6.62 12.79
C VAL A 14 -5.49 -5.14 13.12
N PHE A 15 -6.72 -4.76 13.48
CA PHE A 15 -7.06 -3.42 13.96
C PHE A 15 -6.36 -3.06 15.28
N MET A 16 -6.26 -3.99 16.25
CA MET A 16 -5.55 -3.75 17.50
C MET A 16 -4.03 -3.71 17.36
N MET A 17 -3.43 -4.47 16.43
CA MET A 17 -1.99 -4.39 16.16
C MET A 17 -1.58 -3.06 15.51
N ALA A 18 -2.40 -2.50 14.62
CA ALA A 18 -2.16 -1.17 14.05
C ALA A 18 -2.24 -0.06 15.11
N LEU A 19 -3.19 -0.16 16.07
CA LEU A 19 -3.27 0.75 17.22
C LEU A 19 -2.08 0.62 18.18
N PHE A 20 -1.52 -0.57 18.35
CA PHE A 20 -0.38 -0.79 19.25
C PHE A 20 0.94 -0.23 18.69
N CYS A 21 1.13 -0.23 17.37
CA CYS A 21 2.29 0.43 16.73
C CYS A 21 2.23 1.95 16.82
N ILE A 22 1.04 2.55 16.82
CA ILE A 22 0.87 4.02 16.97
C ILE A 22 1.12 4.44 18.43
N TYR A 23 0.73 3.62 19.40
CA TYR A 23 0.93 3.93 20.83
C TYR A 23 2.39 3.76 21.30
N ALA A 24 3.18 2.96 20.61
CA ALA A 24 4.62 2.77 20.92
C ALA A 24 5.52 3.89 20.38
N ALA A 25 5.04 4.70 19.43
CA ALA A 25 5.81 5.81 18.85
C ALA A 25 5.65 7.13 19.65
N ASP A 26 4.63 7.24 20.49
CA ASP A 26 4.30 8.50 21.20
C ASP A 26 4.89 8.59 22.63
N SER A 27 5.67 7.60 23.07
CA SER A 27 6.30 7.59 24.39
C SER A 27 7.76 8.08 24.43
N ALA A 28 8.27 8.63 23.35
CA ALA A 28 9.61 9.22 23.31
C ALA A 28 9.59 10.63 22.74
N GLY A 29 9.46 11.63 23.62
CA GLY A 29 9.84 13.00 23.28
C GLY A 29 8.81 14.07 23.59
N SER A 30 8.77 14.49 24.86
CA SER A 30 8.20 15.77 25.25
C SER A 30 9.24 16.88 25.07
N VAL A 31 8.71 18.09 24.84
CA VAL A 31 9.27 19.45 25.05
C VAL A 31 9.51 20.28 23.79
N GLY A 32 8.77 21.38 23.75
CA GLY A 32 9.16 22.55 22.97
C GLY A 32 8.00 23.36 22.42
N SER A 33 7.48 24.25 23.22
CA SER A 33 6.57 25.34 22.86
C SER A 33 7.17 26.30 21.83
N GLY A 34 6.36 26.80 20.91
CA GLY A 34 6.76 27.94 20.08
C GLY A 34 5.70 28.31 19.06
N ALA A 35 5.06 29.40 19.33
CA ALA A 35 3.91 29.99 18.63
C ALA A 35 4.26 30.56 17.24
N SER A 36 3.17 30.81 16.54
CA SER A 36 2.85 31.90 15.61
C SER A 36 2.90 31.62 14.11
N ASN A 37 1.73 31.51 13.55
CA ASN A 37 1.06 32.54 12.76
C ASN A 37 1.34 32.60 11.25
N SER A 38 0.28 32.54 10.56
CA SER A 38 -0.16 33.32 9.41
C SER A 38 -0.32 32.61 8.06
N GLY A 39 -1.53 32.76 7.56
CA GLY A 39 -1.78 32.73 6.13
C GLY A 39 -2.80 31.72 5.62
N VAL A 40 -3.97 31.62 6.24
CA VAL A 40 -5.14 31.09 5.53
C VAL A 40 -5.69 32.23 4.66
N ALA A 41 -5.49 32.14 3.37
CA ALA A 41 -6.18 33.01 2.43
C ALA A 41 -7.67 32.66 2.46
N ASP A 42 -8.44 33.64 2.88
CA ASP A 42 -9.89 33.72 2.77
C ASP A 42 -10.30 33.63 1.28
N SER A 43 -10.81 32.48 0.87
CA SER A 43 -11.55 32.32 -0.38
C SER A 43 -13.04 32.28 -0.02
N THR A 44 -13.63 33.45 0.02
CA THR A 44 -15.05 33.72 0.18
C THR A 44 -15.90 32.92 -0.80
N ALA A 45 -16.83 32.19 -0.21
CA ALA A 45 -18.19 31.83 -0.65
C ALA A 45 -18.53 32.01 -2.15
N SER A 46 -18.57 30.92 -2.86
CA SER A 46 -19.44 30.72 -4.04
C SER A 46 -20.37 29.56 -3.70
N GLY A 47 -21.69 29.82 -3.69
CA GLY A 47 -22.85 28.98 -3.53
C GLY A 47 -22.63 27.51 -3.15
N SER A 48 -22.65 27.21 -1.89
CA SER A 48 -22.65 25.85 -1.35
C SER A 48 -24.02 25.22 -1.65
N GLU A 49 -24.14 24.52 -2.79
CA GLU A 49 -25.01 23.34 -2.79
C GLU A 49 -24.51 22.46 -1.64
N THR A 50 -25.35 22.28 -0.62
CA THR A 50 -25.01 21.47 0.56
C THR A 50 -24.52 20.11 0.08
N LEU A 51 -23.25 19.81 0.33
CA LEU A 51 -22.63 18.54 -0.05
C LEU A 51 -23.43 17.40 0.61
N VAL A 52 -24.08 16.56 -0.20
CA VAL A 52 -24.92 15.47 0.29
C VAL A 52 -24.38 14.15 -0.26
N PRO A 53 -23.94 13.22 0.58
CA PRO A 53 -23.44 11.92 0.12
C PRO A 53 -24.52 11.13 -0.62
N LYS A 54 -24.26 10.75 -1.88
CA LYS A 54 -25.22 10.04 -2.78
C LYS A 54 -24.76 8.59 -3.02
N THR A 55 -23.52 8.41 -3.42
CA THR A 55 -22.93 7.12 -3.72
C THR A 55 -22.52 6.35 -2.46
N LEU A 56 -22.27 5.04 -2.59
CA LEU A 56 -21.86 4.22 -1.45
C LEU A 56 -20.49 4.66 -0.90
N ILE A 57 -19.54 4.99 -1.76
CA ILE A 57 -18.22 5.47 -1.33
C ILE A 57 -18.30 6.83 -0.65
N GLU A 58 -19.12 7.77 -1.14
CA GLU A 58 -19.35 9.06 -0.48
C GLU A 58 -19.93 8.87 0.93
N LYS A 59 -20.95 8.01 1.06
CA LYS A 59 -21.59 7.68 2.34
C LYS A 59 -20.61 6.99 3.29
N PHE A 60 -19.83 6.04 2.79
CA PHE A 60 -18.81 5.36 3.59
C PHE A 60 -17.75 6.34 4.09
N SER A 61 -17.21 7.20 3.21
CA SER A 61 -16.23 8.22 3.57
C SER A 61 -16.76 9.17 4.65
N TYR A 62 -18.03 9.63 4.52
CA TYR A 62 -18.73 10.40 5.55
C TYR A 62 -18.80 9.66 6.90
N VAL A 63 -19.20 8.37 6.88
CA VAL A 63 -19.33 7.57 8.11
C VAL A 63 -17.98 7.38 8.79
N VAL A 64 -16.92 7.15 8.02
CA VAL A 64 -15.57 7.05 8.58
C VAL A 64 -15.16 8.38 9.22
N GLY A 65 -15.29 9.50 8.52
CA GLY A 65 -15.00 10.83 9.07
C GLY A 65 -15.80 11.12 10.35
N TYR A 66 -17.12 10.88 10.33
CA TYR A 66 -17.99 11.07 11.48
C TYR A 66 -17.58 10.22 12.70
N ARG A 67 -17.11 8.98 12.49
CA ARG A 67 -16.74 8.05 13.57
C ARG A 67 -15.30 8.19 14.06
N THR A 68 -14.39 8.66 13.21
CA THR A 68 -12.95 8.62 13.48
C THR A 68 -12.29 9.99 13.51
N GLY A 69 -12.99 11.05 13.06
CA GLY A 69 -12.44 12.38 12.99
C GLY A 69 -11.13 12.40 12.20
N SER A 70 -10.12 13.09 12.68
CA SER A 70 -8.81 13.21 12.02
C SER A 70 -8.06 11.90 11.79
N TYR A 71 -8.48 10.79 12.43
CA TYR A 71 -7.87 9.47 12.20
C TYR A 71 -8.26 8.84 10.85
N TYR A 72 -9.20 9.43 10.08
CA TYR A 72 -9.63 8.86 8.81
C TYR A 72 -8.49 8.71 7.78
N TYR A 73 -7.45 9.55 7.85
CA TYR A 73 -6.29 9.44 6.96
C TYR A 73 -5.57 8.10 7.07
N ALA A 74 -5.46 7.55 8.29
CA ALA A 74 -4.87 6.22 8.48
C ALA A 74 -5.71 5.13 7.80
N TYR A 75 -7.04 5.24 7.85
CA TYR A 75 -7.95 4.33 7.17
C TYR A 75 -7.84 4.44 5.65
N LYS A 76 -7.81 5.66 5.11
CA LYS A 76 -7.69 5.91 3.67
C LYS A 76 -6.41 5.31 3.11
N TYR A 77 -5.24 5.66 3.67
CA TYR A 77 -3.96 5.27 3.09
C TYR A 77 -3.60 3.80 3.32
N GLN A 78 -4.11 3.17 4.37
CA GLN A 78 -3.75 1.79 4.71
C GLN A 78 -4.78 0.75 4.29
N LEU A 79 -6.07 1.08 4.31
CA LEU A 79 -7.16 0.12 4.13
C LEU A 79 -8.08 0.43 2.95
N TYR A 80 -8.44 1.69 2.77
CA TYR A 80 -9.45 2.10 1.78
C TYR A 80 -8.96 3.33 1.00
N PRO A 81 -8.01 3.17 0.06
CA PRO A 81 -7.40 4.30 -0.67
C PRO A 81 -8.40 5.09 -1.54
N GLU A 82 -9.54 4.50 -1.88
CA GLU A 82 -10.60 5.12 -2.67
C GLU A 82 -11.54 6.07 -1.88
N MET A 83 -11.33 6.21 -0.55
CA MET A 83 -12.13 7.14 0.26
C MET A 83 -11.97 8.58 -0.22
N LEU A 84 -13.06 9.33 -0.16
CA LEU A 84 -13.16 10.72 -0.60
C LEU A 84 -13.02 11.68 0.59
N ASP A 85 -11.99 12.50 0.57
CA ASP A 85 -11.62 13.40 1.68
C ASP A 85 -12.74 14.37 2.03
N GLU A 86 -13.38 14.95 1.03
CA GLU A 86 -14.44 15.93 1.20
C GLU A 86 -15.62 15.40 2.01
N PHE A 87 -15.99 14.12 1.83
CA PHE A 87 -17.07 13.49 2.59
C PHE A 87 -16.61 13.03 3.98
N ALA A 88 -15.35 12.68 4.14
CA ALA A 88 -14.80 12.37 5.46
C ALA A 88 -14.69 13.63 6.32
N ILE A 89 -14.25 14.76 5.74
CA ILE A 89 -14.22 16.06 6.41
C ILE A 89 -15.65 16.48 6.83
N LEU A 90 -16.62 16.36 5.92
CA LEU A 90 -18.01 16.64 6.22
C LEU A 90 -18.54 15.78 7.39
N GLY A 91 -18.14 14.52 7.47
CA GLY A 91 -18.51 13.65 8.58
C GLY A 91 -17.92 14.09 9.91
N ASP A 92 -16.67 14.53 9.94
CA ASP A 92 -16.00 15.06 11.13
C ASP A 92 -16.62 16.39 11.58
N GLU A 93 -16.97 17.27 10.66
CA GLU A 93 -17.68 18.52 10.95
C GLU A 93 -19.05 18.26 11.56
N ASP A 94 -19.84 17.35 10.97
CA ASP A 94 -21.17 16.97 11.50
C ASP A 94 -21.07 16.27 12.87
N TYR A 95 -20.01 15.51 13.12
CA TYR A 95 -19.73 14.94 14.46
C TYR A 95 -19.49 16.05 15.48
N THR A 96 -18.65 17.01 15.15
CA THR A 96 -18.32 18.15 16.03
C THR A 96 -19.54 19.02 16.31
N ALA A 97 -20.41 19.20 15.30
CA ALA A 97 -21.66 19.95 15.43
C ALA A 97 -22.78 19.17 16.15
N GLY A 98 -22.62 17.85 16.32
CA GLY A 98 -23.66 16.99 16.91
C GLY A 98 -24.86 16.78 15.99
N THR A 99 -24.69 16.90 14.68
CA THR A 99 -25.76 16.87 13.65
C THR A 99 -25.56 15.75 12.63
N PRO A 100 -25.59 14.45 13.02
CA PRO A 100 -25.32 13.36 12.12
C PRO A 100 -26.37 13.27 10.99
N ARG A 101 -25.93 13.04 9.76
CA ARG A 101 -26.80 12.84 8.57
C ARG A 101 -27.45 11.45 8.54
N TYR A 102 -26.87 10.48 9.25
CA TYR A 102 -27.33 9.10 9.32
C TYR A 102 -27.50 8.68 10.76
N THR A 103 -28.51 7.85 11.04
CA THR A 103 -28.64 7.16 12.34
C THR A 103 -27.49 6.15 12.52
N ALA A 104 -27.23 5.74 13.76
CA ALA A 104 -26.22 4.72 14.05
C ALA A 104 -26.44 3.43 13.23
N THR A 105 -27.69 2.95 13.13
CA THR A 105 -28.03 1.77 12.34
C THR A 105 -27.76 1.97 10.84
N GLN A 106 -28.07 3.14 10.30
CA GLN A 106 -27.76 3.45 8.89
C GLN A 106 -26.25 3.51 8.65
N MET A 107 -25.47 4.07 9.58
CA MET A 107 -24.01 4.07 9.50
C MET A 107 -23.43 2.65 9.50
N ASP A 108 -23.96 1.76 10.36
CA ASP A 108 -23.53 0.36 10.39
C ASP A 108 -23.85 -0.37 9.06
N GLN A 109 -25.03 -0.10 8.51
CA GLN A 109 -25.42 -0.69 7.22
C GLN A 109 -24.51 -0.18 6.09
N ILE A 110 -24.24 1.11 6.01
CA ILE A 110 -23.33 1.71 5.02
C ILE A 110 -21.92 1.07 5.07
N VAL A 111 -21.40 0.88 6.28
CA VAL A 111 -20.07 0.24 6.47
C VAL A 111 -20.11 -1.21 6.00
N ASN A 112 -21.14 -1.99 6.38
CA ASN A 112 -21.25 -3.37 5.98
C ASN A 112 -21.42 -3.54 4.46
N ASP A 113 -22.25 -2.71 3.84
CA ASP A 113 -22.47 -2.72 2.39
C ASP A 113 -21.19 -2.39 1.63
N TYR A 114 -20.46 -1.37 2.09
CA TYR A 114 -19.20 -0.99 1.48
C TYR A 114 -18.13 -2.08 1.62
N ILE A 115 -17.97 -2.67 2.80
CA ILE A 115 -17.00 -3.76 3.02
C ILE A 115 -17.35 -4.96 2.15
N ALA A 116 -18.64 -5.31 2.00
CA ALA A 116 -19.07 -6.40 1.15
C ALA A 116 -18.75 -6.14 -0.33
N ASP A 117 -19.08 -4.95 -0.83
CA ASP A 117 -18.77 -4.53 -2.21
C ASP A 117 -17.25 -4.49 -2.45
N TYR A 118 -16.49 -3.85 -1.59
CA TYR A 118 -15.03 -3.76 -1.66
C TYR A 118 -14.37 -5.15 -1.69
N THR A 119 -14.79 -6.04 -0.78
CA THR A 119 -14.27 -7.41 -0.73
C THR A 119 -14.59 -8.19 -2.00
N SER A 120 -15.82 -8.03 -2.53
CA SER A 120 -16.24 -8.69 -3.77
C SER A 120 -15.43 -8.22 -4.98
N ARG A 121 -15.23 -6.90 -5.12
CA ARG A 121 -14.42 -6.31 -6.19
C ARG A 121 -12.96 -6.78 -6.10
N ARG A 122 -12.36 -6.79 -4.92
CA ARG A 122 -10.99 -7.26 -4.72
C ARG A 122 -10.82 -8.75 -5.00
N ALA A 123 -11.80 -9.58 -4.66
CA ALA A 123 -11.77 -11.00 -4.99
C ALA A 123 -11.81 -11.24 -6.51
N ALA A 124 -12.61 -10.47 -7.24
CA ALA A 124 -12.65 -10.55 -8.71
C ALA A 124 -11.30 -10.09 -9.33
N LEU A 125 -10.73 -8.99 -8.82
CA LEU A 125 -9.41 -8.50 -9.25
C LEU A 125 -8.30 -9.52 -8.96
N ALA A 126 -8.34 -10.20 -7.79
CA ALA A 126 -7.37 -11.22 -7.45
C ALA A 126 -7.28 -12.35 -8.49
N VAL A 127 -8.44 -12.80 -9.00
CA VAL A 127 -8.51 -13.84 -10.04
C VAL A 127 -7.93 -13.32 -11.36
N THR A 128 -8.35 -12.12 -11.77
CA THR A 128 -7.90 -11.53 -13.04
C THR A 128 -6.39 -11.24 -13.03
N ASN A 129 -5.88 -10.68 -11.93
CA ASN A 129 -4.48 -10.33 -11.78
C ASN A 129 -3.59 -11.58 -11.74
N LEU A 130 -4.02 -12.64 -11.03
CA LEU A 130 -3.28 -13.90 -11.00
C LEU A 130 -3.14 -14.50 -12.39
N GLN A 131 -4.24 -14.58 -13.15
CA GLN A 131 -4.21 -15.09 -14.52
C GLN A 131 -3.28 -14.25 -15.40
N ALA A 132 -3.35 -12.92 -15.30
CA ALA A 132 -2.48 -12.02 -16.05
C ALA A 132 -1.00 -12.19 -15.67
N ALA A 133 -0.71 -12.42 -14.39
CA ALA A 133 0.64 -12.67 -13.91
C ALA A 133 1.21 -13.99 -14.45
N GLU A 134 0.42 -15.07 -14.40
CA GLU A 134 0.80 -16.40 -14.92
C GLU A 134 1.03 -16.37 -16.44
N ASP A 135 0.09 -15.76 -17.19
CA ASP A 135 0.20 -15.63 -18.65
C ASP A 135 1.45 -14.83 -19.05
N PHE A 136 1.69 -13.70 -18.35
CA PHE A 136 2.89 -12.89 -18.60
C PHE A 136 4.17 -13.67 -18.32
N LEU A 137 4.27 -14.34 -17.17
CA LEU A 137 5.47 -15.08 -16.79
C LEU A 137 5.72 -16.27 -17.72
N ALA A 138 4.66 -16.96 -18.18
CA ALA A 138 4.77 -18.05 -19.14
C ALA A 138 5.31 -17.57 -20.51
N GLU A 139 4.91 -16.37 -20.95
CA GLU A 139 5.43 -15.78 -22.19
C GLU A 139 6.85 -15.24 -22.00
N ASN A 140 7.09 -14.53 -20.89
CA ASN A 140 8.39 -13.91 -20.58
C ASN A 140 9.51 -14.95 -20.47
N ALA A 141 9.23 -16.14 -19.93
CA ALA A 141 10.18 -17.25 -19.82
C ALA A 141 10.70 -17.78 -21.19
N LYS A 142 10.02 -17.46 -22.29
CA LYS A 142 10.47 -17.87 -23.63
C LYS A 142 11.58 -16.97 -24.18
N SER A 143 11.80 -15.83 -23.57
CA SER A 143 12.85 -14.88 -23.96
C SER A 143 14.23 -15.42 -23.55
N LYS A 144 15.21 -15.30 -24.44
CA LYS A 144 16.57 -15.85 -24.23
C LYS A 144 17.38 -15.12 -23.16
N ASP A 145 17.00 -13.87 -22.86
CA ASP A 145 17.64 -12.99 -21.89
C ASP A 145 16.92 -12.97 -20.52
N VAL A 146 15.87 -13.79 -20.38
CA VAL A 146 15.18 -14.00 -19.12
C VAL A 146 15.64 -15.31 -18.47
N HIS A 147 15.99 -15.21 -17.21
CA HIS A 147 16.37 -16.33 -16.35
C HIS A 147 15.25 -16.62 -15.37
N THR A 148 15.00 -17.90 -15.06
CA THR A 148 14.02 -18.32 -14.06
C THR A 148 14.72 -19.12 -12.97
N THR A 149 14.51 -18.77 -11.72
CA THR A 149 15.04 -19.50 -10.57
C THR A 149 14.11 -20.65 -10.17
N SER A 150 14.56 -21.48 -9.22
CA SER A 150 13.75 -22.59 -8.70
C SER A 150 12.51 -22.15 -7.92
N SER A 151 12.48 -20.93 -7.41
CA SER A 151 11.32 -20.34 -6.74
C SER A 151 10.27 -19.81 -7.72
N GLY A 152 10.62 -19.66 -9.01
CA GLY A 152 9.80 -19.04 -10.05
C GLY A 152 10.07 -17.54 -10.23
N LEU A 153 11.02 -16.95 -9.48
CA LEU A 153 11.46 -15.59 -9.78
C LEU A 153 12.05 -15.53 -11.19
N GLN A 154 11.58 -14.60 -11.99
CA GLN A 154 12.19 -14.31 -13.28
C GLN A 154 13.00 -13.01 -13.21
N TYR A 155 14.13 -12.98 -13.91
CA TYR A 155 14.96 -11.79 -13.97
C TYR A 155 15.70 -11.64 -15.29
N ARG A 156 16.02 -10.41 -15.64
CA ARG A 156 16.85 -10.03 -16.78
C ARG A 156 18.05 -9.21 -16.32
N ILE A 157 19.22 -9.52 -16.87
CA ILE A 157 20.45 -8.81 -16.59
C ILE A 157 20.60 -7.69 -17.61
N ILE A 158 20.55 -6.43 -17.17
CA ILE A 158 20.83 -5.26 -18.01
C ILE A 158 22.34 -4.96 -17.99
N LYS A 159 22.91 -5.02 -16.78
CA LYS A 159 24.35 -4.85 -16.55
C LYS A 159 24.78 -5.77 -15.43
N GLN A 160 25.83 -6.55 -15.70
CA GLN A 160 26.45 -7.41 -14.69
C GLN A 160 27.49 -6.61 -13.89
N GLY A 161 27.32 -6.55 -12.57
CA GLY A 161 28.34 -6.02 -11.65
C GLY A 161 29.44 -7.02 -11.38
N THR A 162 30.48 -6.56 -10.69
CA THR A 162 31.67 -7.37 -10.34
C THR A 162 31.97 -7.38 -8.83
N GLY A 163 31.17 -6.67 -8.02
CA GLY A 163 31.34 -6.58 -6.58
C GLY A 163 30.88 -7.85 -5.83
N ALA A 164 30.84 -7.79 -4.50
CA ALA A 164 30.32 -8.87 -3.66
C ALA A 164 28.82 -9.07 -3.92
N ARG A 165 28.32 -10.28 -3.67
CA ARG A 165 26.87 -10.57 -3.66
C ARG A 165 26.33 -10.40 -2.26
N PRO A 166 25.23 -9.65 -2.09
CA PRO A 166 24.58 -9.54 -0.79
C PRO A 166 24.07 -10.87 -0.27
N GLN A 167 24.02 -11.01 1.04
CA GLN A 167 23.39 -12.12 1.75
C GLN A 167 22.04 -11.66 2.31
N GLN A 168 21.18 -12.60 2.69
CA GLN A 168 19.84 -12.29 3.24
C GLN A 168 19.87 -11.40 4.49
N THR A 169 20.96 -11.45 5.26
CA THR A 169 21.14 -10.64 6.48
C THR A 169 21.66 -9.24 6.22
N ASP A 170 22.07 -8.95 5.00
CA ASP A 170 22.69 -7.67 4.66
C ASP A 170 21.66 -6.57 4.45
N THR A 171 22.10 -5.33 4.67
CA THR A 171 21.41 -4.13 4.23
C THR A 171 22.06 -3.65 2.93
N VAL A 172 21.28 -3.49 1.87
CA VAL A 172 21.78 -3.10 0.55
C VAL A 172 21.31 -1.70 0.21
N GLU A 173 22.25 -0.85 -0.21
CA GLU A 173 21.99 0.45 -0.82
C GLU A 173 21.80 0.27 -2.33
N LEU A 174 20.66 0.75 -2.84
CA LEU A 174 20.25 0.56 -4.21
C LEU A 174 19.29 1.64 -4.70
N ASP A 175 19.14 1.73 -6.01
CA ASP A 175 18.01 2.40 -6.64
C ASP A 175 17.06 1.39 -7.22
N TYR A 176 15.78 1.75 -7.25
CA TYR A 176 14.75 0.91 -7.85
C TYR A 176 13.57 1.71 -8.38
N GLU A 177 12.88 1.09 -9.32
CA GLU A 177 11.53 1.48 -9.74
C GLU A 177 10.63 0.25 -9.73
N LEU A 178 9.50 0.34 -9.02
CA LEU A 178 8.45 -0.68 -8.99
C LEU A 178 7.32 -0.28 -9.92
N LYS A 179 7.00 -1.17 -10.86
CA LYS A 179 5.85 -1.05 -11.77
C LYS A 179 4.91 -2.24 -11.66
N LEU A 180 3.66 -2.02 -12.00
CA LEU A 180 2.69 -3.07 -12.32
C LEU A 180 2.80 -3.47 -13.81
N LEU A 181 2.07 -4.52 -14.21
CA LEU A 181 2.07 -5.00 -15.61
C LEU A 181 1.57 -3.96 -16.62
N ASP A 182 0.68 -3.09 -16.22
CA ASP A 182 0.15 -1.99 -17.06
C ASP A 182 1.11 -0.80 -17.19
N GLY A 183 2.27 -0.87 -16.53
CA GLY A 183 3.29 0.18 -16.52
C GLY A 183 3.08 1.24 -15.44
N THR A 184 2.04 1.14 -14.62
CA THR A 184 1.82 2.06 -13.49
C THR A 184 2.99 1.99 -12.52
N VAL A 185 3.65 3.13 -12.30
CA VAL A 185 4.74 3.26 -11.31
C VAL A 185 4.13 3.35 -9.93
N MET A 186 4.46 2.38 -9.08
CA MET A 186 3.99 2.29 -7.70
C MET A 186 4.95 2.95 -6.72
N ASP A 187 6.24 2.82 -6.97
CA ASP A 187 7.29 3.43 -6.16
C ASP A 187 8.58 3.59 -6.97
N SER A 188 9.38 4.63 -6.67
CA SER A 188 10.64 4.88 -7.36
C SER A 188 11.59 5.70 -6.48
N SER A 189 12.77 5.16 -6.20
CA SER A 189 13.86 5.90 -5.55
C SER A 189 14.40 7.00 -6.45
N TYR A 190 14.40 6.79 -7.76
CA TYR A 190 14.80 7.79 -8.74
C TYR A 190 13.92 9.04 -8.66
N ALA A 191 12.59 8.86 -8.50
CA ALA A 191 11.66 9.97 -8.34
C ALA A 191 11.88 10.75 -7.04
N ARG A 192 12.36 10.08 -5.99
CA ARG A 192 12.73 10.71 -4.71
C ARG A 192 14.09 11.41 -4.76
N GLY A 193 14.93 11.10 -5.74
CA GLY A 193 16.28 11.67 -5.89
C GLY A 193 17.27 11.23 -4.80
N ALA A 194 17.04 10.06 -4.18
CA ALA A 194 17.87 9.50 -3.12
C ALA A 194 17.88 7.97 -3.17
N HIS A 195 19.06 7.39 -2.97
CA HIS A 195 19.21 5.95 -2.81
C HIS A 195 18.38 5.43 -1.63
N SER A 196 17.97 4.19 -1.74
CA SER A 196 17.24 3.49 -0.68
C SER A 196 18.11 2.41 -0.08
N SER A 197 18.01 2.23 1.24
CA SER A 197 18.71 1.16 1.96
C SER A 197 17.70 0.19 2.54
N PHE A 198 17.82 -1.09 2.18
CA PHE A 198 16.90 -2.14 2.62
C PHE A 198 17.64 -3.30 3.28
N PRO A 199 17.29 -3.65 4.54
CA PRO A 199 17.62 -4.97 5.08
C PRO A 199 16.90 -6.03 4.24
N LEU A 200 17.64 -6.95 3.60
CA LEU A 200 17.04 -7.95 2.70
C LEU A 200 16.14 -8.94 3.43
N SER A 201 16.27 -9.04 4.75
CA SER A 201 15.36 -9.82 5.61
C SER A 201 13.96 -9.20 5.76
N ASN A 202 13.77 -7.92 5.43
CA ASN A 202 12.56 -7.15 5.71
C ASN A 202 11.78 -6.75 4.44
N VAL A 203 12.18 -7.28 3.29
CA VAL A 203 11.51 -7.04 2.01
C VAL A 203 10.79 -8.31 1.53
N ILE A 204 9.96 -8.18 0.50
CA ILE A 204 9.27 -9.34 -0.11
C ILE A 204 10.26 -10.38 -0.64
N ALA A 205 9.87 -11.65 -0.60
CA ALA A 205 10.76 -12.78 -0.89
C ALA A 205 11.44 -12.67 -2.26
N GLY A 206 10.70 -12.34 -3.31
CA GLY A 206 11.24 -12.22 -4.67
C GLY A 206 12.26 -11.10 -4.81
N PHE A 207 12.07 -9.96 -4.12
CA PHE A 207 13.03 -8.86 -4.13
C PHE A 207 14.31 -9.23 -3.37
N SER A 208 14.17 -9.85 -2.19
CA SER A 208 15.30 -10.36 -1.40
C SER A 208 16.12 -11.37 -2.20
N GLU A 209 15.48 -12.35 -2.83
CA GLU A 209 16.13 -13.35 -3.68
C GLU A 209 16.83 -12.68 -4.87
N GLY A 210 16.15 -11.78 -5.56
CA GLY A 210 16.69 -11.06 -6.71
C GLY A 210 17.97 -10.28 -6.36
N CYS A 211 17.95 -9.52 -5.26
CA CYS A 211 19.12 -8.76 -4.80
C CYS A 211 20.32 -9.68 -4.46
N GLN A 212 20.09 -10.86 -3.89
CA GLN A 212 21.15 -11.84 -3.60
C GLN A 212 21.79 -12.44 -4.87
N LEU A 213 21.10 -12.39 -6.01
CA LEU A 213 21.66 -12.79 -7.31
C LEU A 213 22.54 -11.71 -7.93
N MET A 214 22.45 -10.45 -7.47
CA MET A 214 23.13 -9.29 -8.04
C MET A 214 24.50 -9.05 -7.39
N PRO A 215 25.66 -9.24 -8.07
CA PRO A 215 26.89 -8.62 -7.62
C PRO A 215 26.75 -7.10 -7.57
N LEU A 216 27.32 -6.43 -6.58
CA LEU A 216 27.29 -4.97 -6.49
C LEU A 216 27.78 -4.31 -7.79
N GLY A 217 27.14 -3.20 -8.18
CA GLY A 217 27.31 -2.51 -9.46
C GLY A 217 26.49 -3.10 -10.59
N SER A 218 25.57 -4.01 -10.28
CA SER A 218 24.62 -4.61 -11.26
C SER A 218 23.40 -3.72 -11.49
N HIS A 219 22.77 -3.94 -12.65
CA HIS A 219 21.44 -3.41 -13.00
C HIS A 219 20.61 -4.57 -13.55
N TYR A 220 19.53 -4.95 -12.87
CA TYR A 220 18.65 -6.07 -13.21
C TYR A 220 17.20 -5.61 -13.28
N ILE A 221 16.37 -6.43 -13.95
CA ILE A 221 14.91 -6.34 -13.88
C ILE A 221 14.41 -7.65 -13.29
N PHE A 222 13.57 -7.55 -12.27
CA PHE A 222 12.87 -8.69 -11.65
C PHE A 222 11.41 -8.70 -12.06
N TYR A 223 10.87 -9.87 -12.36
CA TYR A 223 9.46 -10.13 -12.56
C TYR A 223 9.01 -11.09 -11.45
N ILE A 224 8.29 -10.55 -10.49
CA ILE A 224 7.99 -11.23 -9.22
C ILE A 224 6.55 -11.70 -9.26
N HIS A 225 6.35 -13.04 -9.23
CA HIS A 225 5.03 -13.64 -9.06
C HIS A 225 4.41 -13.16 -7.74
N PRO A 226 3.06 -13.00 -7.67
CA PRO A 226 2.39 -12.58 -6.44
C PRO A 226 2.79 -13.37 -5.18
N ASP A 227 3.00 -14.68 -5.27
CA ASP A 227 3.41 -15.53 -4.14
C ASP A 227 4.79 -15.18 -3.56
N LEU A 228 5.64 -14.54 -4.36
CA LEU A 228 6.93 -14.01 -3.93
C LEU A 228 6.87 -12.50 -3.62
N GLY A 229 5.69 -11.90 -3.76
CA GLY A 229 5.39 -10.49 -3.58
C GLY A 229 4.38 -10.25 -2.45
N TYR A 230 3.26 -9.58 -2.76
CA TYR A 230 2.23 -9.20 -1.79
C TYR A 230 1.02 -10.14 -1.77
N GLY A 231 1.00 -11.20 -2.59
CA GLY A 231 0.00 -12.26 -2.59
C GLY A 231 -1.44 -11.80 -2.85
N GLU A 232 -2.36 -12.64 -2.39
CA GLU A 232 -3.82 -12.46 -2.56
C GLU A 232 -4.38 -11.25 -1.79
N ASN A 233 -3.61 -10.66 -0.87
CA ASN A 233 -4.06 -9.51 -0.11
C ASN A 233 -3.61 -8.18 -0.73
N GLY A 234 -2.58 -8.17 -1.58
CA GLY A 234 -1.95 -6.94 -2.05
C GLY A 234 -1.33 -6.13 -0.90
N ALA A 235 -0.99 -4.86 -1.15
CA ALA A 235 -0.47 -3.95 -0.12
C ALA A 235 -0.76 -2.49 -0.49
N GLY A 236 -1.48 -1.77 0.37
CA GLY A 236 -1.86 -0.38 0.11
C GLY A 236 -2.59 -0.24 -1.22
N THR A 237 -1.99 0.47 -2.17
CA THR A 237 -2.51 0.66 -3.53
C THR A 237 -2.17 -0.46 -4.51
N ILE A 238 -1.33 -1.42 -4.09
CA ILE A 238 -1.04 -2.61 -4.91
C ILE A 238 -2.18 -3.61 -4.75
N GLU A 239 -2.87 -3.86 -5.85
CA GLU A 239 -4.03 -4.75 -5.89
C GLU A 239 -3.65 -6.22 -5.61
N PRO A 240 -4.63 -7.06 -5.16
CA PRO A 240 -4.44 -8.48 -4.96
C PRO A 240 -3.82 -9.18 -6.17
N ASN A 241 -2.89 -10.09 -5.92
CA ASN A 241 -2.23 -10.92 -6.92
C ASN A 241 -1.59 -10.14 -8.08
N SER A 242 -1.16 -8.89 -7.85
CA SER A 242 -0.40 -8.13 -8.84
C SER A 242 0.98 -8.72 -9.06
N LEU A 243 1.36 -8.94 -10.30
CA LEU A 243 2.75 -9.17 -10.67
C LEU A 243 3.53 -7.86 -10.51
N LEU A 244 4.72 -7.95 -9.93
CA LEU A 244 5.58 -6.81 -9.67
C LEU A 244 6.78 -6.82 -10.62
N VAL A 245 7.03 -5.70 -11.27
CA VAL A 245 8.22 -5.50 -12.10
C VAL A 245 9.11 -4.50 -11.39
N PHE A 246 10.27 -4.96 -10.91
CA PHE A 246 11.29 -4.12 -10.29
C PHE A 246 12.46 -3.95 -11.24
N GLU A 247 12.81 -2.72 -11.53
CA GLU A 247 14.09 -2.36 -12.08
C GLU A 247 15.02 -1.93 -10.94
N VAL A 248 16.22 -2.52 -10.81
CA VAL A 248 17.06 -2.38 -9.61
C VAL A 248 18.52 -2.18 -10.00
N GLU A 249 19.15 -1.16 -9.41
CA GLU A 249 20.60 -0.93 -9.46
C GLU A 249 21.22 -1.00 -8.06
N THR A 250 22.25 -1.85 -7.88
CA THR A 250 22.89 -2.05 -6.56
C THR A 250 24.21 -1.31 -6.48
N TYR A 251 24.49 -0.67 -5.32
CA TYR A 251 25.68 0.15 -5.09
C TYR A 251 26.58 -0.41 -4.00
N SER A 252 26.06 -0.61 -2.79
CA SER A 252 26.85 -1.03 -1.64
C SER A 252 26.09 -1.93 -0.68
N ILE A 253 26.82 -2.68 0.14
CA ILE A 253 26.32 -3.30 1.35
C ILE A 253 26.65 -2.36 2.50
N VAL A 254 25.62 -1.97 3.26
CA VAL A 254 25.75 -1.06 4.41
C VAL A 254 26.06 -1.91 5.64
N GLU A 255 27.17 -1.61 6.31
CA GLU A 255 27.57 -2.25 7.56
C GLU A 255 26.81 -1.72 8.79
#